data_c00215928a72ae070c2e20551a126ae7
#
_entry.id   c00215928a72ae070c2e20551a126ae7
#
_cell.length_a   1.000
_cell.length_b   1.000
_cell.length_c   1.000
_cell.angle_alpha   90.00
_cell.angle_beta   90.00
_cell.angle_gamma   90.00
#
_symmetry.space_group_name_H-M   'P 1'
#
loop_
_entity.id
_entity.type
_entity.pdbx_description
1 polymer ?
#
loop_
_entity_poly.entity_id
_entity_poly.type
_entity_poly.pdbx_seq_one_letter_code
_entity_poly.pdbx_strand_id
1 'polypeptide(L)'
;MTVWRARGFFLFTLPALLLLGAVQGCAQTFDAANLGVPVTLAAPAGQAVEGTRFRVTSHAVFGFWGLARIKEPSLRKALAAQLAGGTGIGNLRIKVRSRWTDVLITALTAGLIVPRAVTYDGVVLK
;
A
#
# COMPACT_ATOMS: atom_id res chain seq x y z
N MET A 1 12.43 -34.31 39.39
CA MET A 1 11.06 -33.75 39.23
C MET A 1 11.04 -32.34 38.60
N THR A 2 11.90 -32.00 37.66
CA THR A 2 12.04 -30.62 37.14
C THR A 2 11.80 -30.48 35.61
N VAL A 3 11.55 -31.57 34.91
CA VAL A 3 11.42 -31.54 33.45
C VAL A 3 10.00 -31.17 32.95
N TRP A 4 9.00 -31.24 33.81
CA TRP A 4 7.58 -30.98 33.41
C TRP A 4 7.21 -29.49 33.36
N ARG A 5 7.94 -28.63 34.11
CA ARG A 5 7.68 -27.18 34.10
C ARG A 5 8.18 -26.46 32.80
N ALA A 6 9.21 -26.99 32.16
CA ALA A 6 9.77 -26.39 30.97
C ALA A 6 8.90 -26.59 29.70
N ARG A 7 8.14 -27.69 29.62
CA ARG A 7 7.27 -27.98 28.49
C ARG A 7 6.05 -27.06 28.38
N GLY A 8 5.50 -26.64 29.53
CA GLY A 8 4.36 -25.71 29.55
C GLY A 8 4.73 -24.29 29.11
N PHE A 9 5.94 -23.87 29.42
CA PHE A 9 6.41 -22.51 29.04
C PHE A 9 6.65 -22.38 27.56
N PHE A 10 7.17 -23.42 26.90
CA PHE A 10 7.40 -23.43 25.44
C PHE A 10 6.11 -23.44 24.62
N LEU A 11 5.04 -24.06 25.13
CA LEU A 11 3.74 -24.13 24.44
C LEU A 11 3.00 -22.80 24.38
N PHE A 12 3.25 -21.89 25.35
CA PHE A 12 2.62 -20.57 25.39
C PHE A 12 3.51 -19.47 24.79
N THR A 13 4.83 -19.61 24.82
CA THR A 13 5.74 -18.60 24.28
C THR A 13 5.81 -18.62 22.75
N LEU A 14 5.68 -19.79 22.13
CA LEU A 14 5.73 -19.92 20.67
C LEU A 14 4.56 -19.22 19.96
N PRO A 15 3.28 -19.41 20.37
CA PRO A 15 2.18 -18.66 19.76
C PRO A 15 2.20 -17.17 20.11
N ALA A 16 2.71 -16.77 21.27
CA ALA A 16 2.86 -15.37 21.61
C ALA A 16 3.93 -14.67 20.74
N LEU A 17 5.04 -15.35 20.44
CA LEU A 17 6.08 -14.84 19.56
C LEU A 17 5.59 -14.73 18.09
N LEU A 18 4.79 -15.70 17.65
CA LEU A 18 4.13 -15.65 16.32
C LEU A 18 3.10 -14.52 16.22
N LEU A 19 2.35 -14.26 17.28
CA LEU A 19 1.40 -13.13 17.32
C LEU A 19 2.12 -11.77 17.32
N LEU A 20 3.25 -11.63 18.01
CA LEU A 20 4.05 -10.39 17.94
C LEU A 20 4.63 -10.14 16.55
N GLY A 21 5.01 -11.17 15.81
CA GLY A 21 5.49 -11.06 14.43
C GLY A 21 4.40 -10.63 13.44
N ALA A 22 3.14 -10.93 13.72
CA ALA A 22 2.00 -10.59 12.85
C ALA A 22 1.58 -9.11 12.89
N VAL A 23 2.06 -8.34 13.87
CA VAL A 23 1.73 -6.92 14.05
C VAL A 23 2.61 -6.00 13.20
N GLN A 24 3.61 -6.53 12.51
CA GLN A 24 4.43 -5.74 11.58
C GLN A 24 3.59 -5.43 10.33
N GLY A 25 2.90 -4.29 10.38
CA GLY A 25 2.07 -3.80 9.28
C GLY A 25 2.87 -3.68 7.99
N CYS A 26 2.26 -4.06 6.86
CA CYS A 26 2.83 -3.87 5.54
C CYS A 26 3.05 -2.37 5.31
N ALA A 27 4.28 -1.89 5.45
CA ALA A 27 4.65 -0.54 5.07
C ALA A 27 4.76 -0.48 3.54
N GLN A 28 4.00 0.42 2.92
CA GLN A 28 4.07 0.70 1.49
C GLN A 28 4.67 2.09 1.31
N THR A 29 5.82 2.16 0.66
CA THR A 29 6.51 3.42 0.35
C THR A 29 6.11 3.87 -1.05
N PHE A 30 5.69 5.12 -1.18
CA PHE A 30 5.42 5.77 -2.45
C PHE A 30 6.51 6.80 -2.70
N ASP A 31 7.39 6.50 -3.64
CA ASP A 31 8.48 7.41 -4.01
C ASP A 31 8.02 8.32 -5.15
N ALA A 32 7.92 9.62 -4.86
CA ALA A 32 7.59 10.66 -5.82
C ALA A 32 8.85 11.29 -6.47
N ALA A 33 10.06 11.01 -5.95
CA ALA A 33 11.31 11.61 -6.43
C ALA A 33 11.59 11.30 -7.91
N ASN A 34 11.14 10.13 -8.37
CA ASN A 34 11.35 9.68 -9.76
C ASN A 34 10.30 10.16 -10.76
N LEU A 35 9.37 11.03 -10.37
CA LEU A 35 8.34 11.55 -11.27
C LEU A 35 8.86 12.63 -12.22
N GLY A 36 9.95 13.31 -11.87
CA GLY A 36 10.55 14.37 -12.68
C GLY A 36 9.76 15.69 -12.67
N VAL A 37 8.70 15.76 -11.88
CA VAL A 37 7.85 16.95 -11.71
C VAL A 37 7.59 17.20 -10.22
N PRO A 38 7.41 18.45 -9.79
CA PRO A 38 7.07 18.75 -8.42
C PRO A 38 5.71 18.17 -8.05
N VAL A 39 5.64 17.55 -6.86
CA VAL A 39 4.42 16.94 -6.33
C VAL A 39 4.11 17.58 -4.98
N THR A 40 2.90 18.10 -4.84
CA THR A 40 2.39 18.57 -3.56
C THR A 40 1.33 17.59 -3.03
N LEU A 41 1.52 17.15 -1.80
CA LEU A 41 0.53 16.39 -1.05
C LEU A 41 -0.53 17.39 -0.54
N ALA A 42 -1.77 16.96 -0.50
CA ALA A 42 -2.94 17.68 -0.01
C ALA A 42 -2.79 19.20 0.23
N ALA A 43 -3.35 20.00 -0.65
CA ALA A 43 -3.47 21.44 -0.40
C ALA A 43 -4.25 21.70 0.91
N PRO A 44 -3.91 22.76 1.68
CA PRO A 44 -4.70 23.20 2.82
C PRO A 44 -6.18 23.38 2.42
N ALA A 45 -7.08 23.09 3.35
CA ALA A 45 -8.50 23.25 3.12
C ALA A 45 -8.82 24.69 2.67
N GLY A 46 -9.42 24.84 1.49
CA GLY A 46 -9.81 26.13 0.93
C GLY A 46 -8.96 26.65 -0.23
N GLN A 47 -7.82 26.04 -0.56
CA GLN A 47 -7.08 26.36 -1.77
C GLN A 47 -7.57 25.53 -2.94
N ALA A 48 -8.22 26.16 -3.92
CA ALA A 48 -8.55 25.53 -5.18
C ALA A 48 -7.26 25.37 -6.01
N VAL A 49 -6.85 24.15 -6.26
CA VAL A 49 -5.75 23.85 -7.17
C VAL A 49 -6.33 23.80 -8.58
N GLU A 50 -5.97 24.77 -9.42
CA GLU A 50 -6.42 24.80 -10.81
C GLU A 50 -5.66 23.76 -11.65
N GLY A 51 -6.40 22.97 -12.42
CA GLY A 51 -5.84 21.95 -13.28
C GLY A 51 -6.82 20.83 -13.61
N THR A 52 -6.33 19.83 -14.31
CA THR A 52 -7.14 18.67 -14.71
C THR A 52 -7.11 17.60 -13.61
N ARG A 53 -8.28 17.27 -13.06
CA ARG A 53 -8.41 16.20 -12.06
C ARG A 53 -8.19 14.84 -12.70
N PHE A 54 -7.45 13.99 -12.03
CA PHE A 54 -7.25 12.61 -12.43
C PHE A 54 -7.53 11.65 -11.28
N ARG A 55 -7.89 10.43 -11.66
CA ARG A 55 -8.00 9.29 -10.74
C ARG A 55 -7.48 8.05 -11.44
N VAL A 56 -6.45 7.46 -10.89
CA VAL A 56 -5.84 6.22 -11.40
C VAL A 56 -5.82 5.17 -10.31
N THR A 57 -6.27 3.96 -10.65
CA THR A 57 -6.21 2.82 -9.72
C THR A 57 -5.18 1.82 -10.24
N SER A 58 -4.25 1.44 -9.38
CA SER A 58 -3.27 0.40 -9.61
C SER A 58 -3.41 -0.70 -8.57
N HIS A 59 -2.91 -1.89 -8.87
CA HIS A 59 -2.97 -3.02 -7.96
C HIS A 59 -1.57 -3.38 -7.48
N ALA A 60 -1.41 -3.43 -6.15
CA ALA A 60 -0.27 -4.03 -5.48
C ALA A 60 -0.59 -5.49 -5.18
N VAL A 61 0.39 -6.37 -5.28
CA VAL A 61 0.24 -7.78 -4.92
C VAL A 61 1.35 -8.14 -3.94
N PHE A 62 0.93 -8.62 -2.79
CA PHE A 62 1.82 -9.11 -1.74
C PHE A 62 1.69 -10.62 -1.66
N GLY A 63 2.80 -11.30 -1.35
CA GLY A 63 2.84 -12.73 -1.10
C GLY A 63 3.13 -13.05 0.35
N PHE A 64 2.93 -14.32 0.71
CA PHE A 64 3.24 -14.84 2.02
C PHE A 64 2.69 -13.98 3.17
N TRP A 65 1.36 -13.85 3.24
CA TRP A 65 0.65 -13.04 4.25
C TRP A 65 1.06 -11.57 4.29
N GLY A 66 1.50 -11.03 3.14
CA GLY A 66 1.94 -9.63 3.04
C GLY A 66 3.40 -9.38 3.36
N LEU A 67 4.20 -10.42 3.65
CA LEU A 67 5.62 -10.28 3.96
C LEU A 67 6.49 -10.02 2.73
N ALA A 68 6.11 -10.58 1.57
CA ALA A 68 6.84 -10.40 0.32
C ALA A 68 6.08 -9.49 -0.64
N ARG A 69 6.74 -8.51 -1.22
CA ARG A 69 6.20 -7.68 -2.30
C ARG A 69 6.43 -8.39 -3.63
N ILE A 70 5.35 -8.88 -4.25
CA ILE A 70 5.40 -9.53 -5.57
C ILE A 70 5.28 -8.48 -6.66
N LYS A 71 4.36 -7.52 -6.49
CA LYS A 71 4.13 -6.45 -7.46
C LYS A 71 3.89 -5.13 -6.72
N GLU A 72 4.75 -4.16 -7.01
CA GLU A 72 4.63 -2.81 -6.48
C GLU A 72 3.95 -1.90 -7.52
N PRO A 73 2.94 -1.11 -7.12
CA PRO A 73 2.35 -0.13 -8.01
C PRO A 73 3.35 0.99 -8.22
N SER A 74 3.84 1.14 -9.44
CA SER A 74 4.73 2.24 -9.79
C SER A 74 3.91 3.52 -9.98
N LEU A 75 4.12 4.50 -9.12
CA LEU A 75 3.51 5.82 -9.23
C LEU A 75 3.83 6.45 -10.60
N ARG A 76 5.07 6.33 -11.06
CA ARG A 76 5.51 6.80 -12.36
C ARG A 76 4.71 6.19 -13.52
N LYS A 77 4.53 4.86 -13.53
CA LYS A 77 3.75 4.17 -14.58
C LYS A 77 2.27 4.53 -14.51
N ALA A 78 1.72 4.64 -13.29
CA ALA A 78 0.32 4.99 -13.09
C ALA A 78 0.01 6.41 -13.56
N LEU A 79 0.93 7.34 -13.40
CA LEU A 79 0.75 8.76 -13.72
C LEU A 79 1.38 9.18 -15.04
N ALA A 80 2.17 8.34 -15.72
CA ALA A 80 2.86 8.69 -16.97
C ALA A 80 1.91 9.24 -18.03
N ALA A 81 0.74 8.63 -18.21
CA ALA A 81 -0.27 9.08 -19.16
C ALA A 81 -0.93 10.41 -18.75
N GLN A 82 -0.98 10.71 -17.47
CA GLN A 82 -1.61 11.92 -16.93
C GLN A 82 -0.62 13.10 -16.90
N LEU A 83 0.68 12.81 -16.80
CA LEU A 83 1.75 13.80 -16.78
C LEU A 83 2.13 14.32 -18.16
N ALA A 84 1.62 13.71 -19.25
CA ALA A 84 1.89 14.16 -20.60
C ALA A 84 1.37 15.60 -20.80
N GLY A 85 2.29 16.58 -20.78
CA GLY A 85 2.00 18.01 -20.91
C GLY A 85 1.68 18.75 -19.61
N GLY A 86 1.83 18.12 -18.44
CA GLY A 86 1.69 18.76 -17.13
C GLY A 86 3.02 19.25 -16.57
N THR A 87 3.00 20.36 -15.83
CA THR A 87 4.17 20.94 -15.15
C THR A 87 4.35 20.42 -13.73
N GLY A 88 3.30 19.81 -13.14
CA GLY A 88 3.34 19.30 -11.78
C GLY A 88 2.06 18.57 -11.37
N ILE A 89 2.09 18.01 -10.16
CA ILE A 89 0.92 17.38 -9.54
C ILE A 89 0.60 18.10 -8.24
N GLY A 90 -0.60 18.61 -8.16
CA GLY A 90 -1.14 19.22 -6.95
C GLY A 90 -2.16 18.31 -6.25
N ASN A 91 -2.25 18.44 -4.93
CA ASN A 91 -3.22 17.76 -4.10
C ASN A 91 -3.26 16.23 -4.31
N LEU A 92 -2.08 15.60 -4.40
CA LEU A 92 -1.98 14.16 -4.55
C LEU A 92 -2.49 13.45 -3.30
N ARG A 93 -3.50 12.61 -3.48
CA ARG A 93 -4.06 11.76 -2.44
C ARG A 93 -3.92 10.30 -2.83
N ILE A 94 -3.35 9.53 -1.95
CA ILE A 94 -3.12 8.09 -2.14
C ILE A 94 -4.05 7.34 -1.19
N LYS A 95 -4.92 6.49 -1.75
CA LYS A 95 -5.84 5.65 -0.98
C LYS A 95 -5.55 4.19 -1.25
N VAL A 96 -5.25 3.45 -0.21
CA VAL A 96 -5.09 1.99 -0.27
C VAL A 96 -6.37 1.35 0.27
N ARG A 97 -7.00 0.52 -0.54
CA ARG A 97 -8.22 -0.21 -0.16
C ARG A 97 -8.11 -1.69 -0.51
N SER A 98 -8.68 -2.53 0.35
CA SER A 98 -9.01 -3.91 -0.02
C SER A 98 -10.41 -3.92 -0.59
N ARG A 99 -10.57 -4.50 -1.77
CA ARG A 99 -11.89 -4.81 -2.34
C ARG A 99 -12.35 -6.17 -1.81
N TRP A 100 -13.65 -6.43 -1.88
CA TRP A 100 -14.19 -7.73 -1.51
C TRP A 100 -13.55 -8.88 -2.30
N THR A 101 -13.28 -8.67 -3.58
CA THR A 101 -12.54 -9.63 -4.44
C THR A 101 -11.13 -9.90 -3.91
N ASP A 102 -10.45 -8.88 -3.37
CA ASP A 102 -9.10 -9.03 -2.79
C ASP A 102 -9.15 -9.91 -1.53
N VAL A 103 -10.20 -9.75 -0.73
CA VAL A 103 -10.46 -10.57 0.46
C VAL A 103 -10.74 -12.01 0.07
N LEU A 104 -11.55 -12.23 -0.98
CA LEU A 104 -11.84 -13.58 -1.51
C LEU A 104 -10.57 -14.27 -2.01
N ILE A 105 -9.73 -13.59 -2.78
CA ILE A 105 -8.46 -14.14 -3.28
C ILE A 105 -7.54 -14.48 -2.11
N THR A 106 -7.45 -13.59 -1.12
CA THR A 106 -6.66 -13.83 0.09
C THR A 106 -7.15 -15.05 0.85
N ALA A 107 -8.46 -15.22 0.99
CA ALA A 107 -9.07 -16.37 1.66
C ALA A 107 -8.85 -17.67 0.87
N LEU A 108 -9.07 -17.67 -0.46
CA LEU A 108 -8.87 -18.82 -1.33
C LEU A 108 -7.42 -19.29 -1.37
N THR A 109 -6.47 -18.36 -1.27
CA THR A 109 -5.03 -18.68 -1.26
C THR A 109 -4.48 -18.86 0.16
N ALA A 110 -5.33 -18.94 1.18
CA ALA A 110 -4.94 -19.00 2.59
C ALA A 110 -3.90 -17.93 2.97
N GLY A 111 -4.00 -16.73 2.37
CA GLY A 111 -3.09 -15.61 2.61
C GLY A 111 -1.78 -15.63 1.83
N LEU A 112 -1.56 -16.61 0.96
CA LEU A 112 -0.35 -16.65 0.13
C LEU A 112 -0.29 -15.50 -0.88
N ILE A 113 -1.45 -15.02 -1.34
CA ILE A 113 -1.58 -13.88 -2.25
C ILE A 113 -2.53 -12.88 -1.64
N VAL A 114 -2.04 -11.64 -1.45
CA VAL A 114 -2.81 -10.55 -0.85
C VAL A 114 -2.81 -9.35 -1.83
N PRO A 115 -3.81 -9.26 -2.72
CA PRO A 115 -3.96 -8.11 -3.59
C PRO A 115 -4.47 -6.89 -2.80
N ARG A 116 -4.06 -5.69 -3.22
CA ARG A 116 -4.51 -4.41 -2.67
C ARG A 116 -4.72 -3.41 -3.80
N ALA A 117 -5.83 -2.71 -3.79
CA ALA A 117 -6.08 -1.62 -4.73
C ALA A 117 -5.52 -0.30 -4.17
N VAL A 118 -4.67 0.35 -4.96
CA VAL A 118 -4.10 1.66 -4.66
C VAL A 118 -4.68 2.67 -5.64
N THR A 119 -5.38 3.66 -5.12
CA THR A 119 -5.98 4.74 -5.92
C THR A 119 -5.20 6.02 -5.70
N TYR A 120 -4.79 6.63 -6.79
CA TYR A 120 -4.14 7.93 -6.84
C TYR A 120 -5.16 8.95 -7.36
N ASP A 121 -5.49 9.94 -6.54
CA ASP A 121 -6.35 11.08 -6.88
C ASP A 121 -5.50 12.34 -6.86
N GLY A 122 -5.69 13.25 -7.79
CA GLY A 122 -4.95 14.53 -7.79
C GLY A 122 -5.37 15.45 -8.92
N VAL A 123 -4.60 16.53 -9.07
CA VAL A 123 -4.78 17.54 -10.11
C VAL A 123 -3.46 17.70 -10.84
N VAL A 124 -3.48 17.60 -12.18
CA VAL A 124 -2.34 17.92 -13.02
C VAL A 124 -2.34 19.42 -13.28
N LEU A 125 -1.25 20.06 -12.91
CA LEU A 125 -1.00 21.48 -13.16
C LEU A 125 -0.52 21.65 -14.61
N LYS A 126 -1.05 22.62 -15.30
CA LYS A 126 -0.63 22.98 -16.67
C LYS A 126 0.33 24.14 -16.64
#